data_27a7428a66d1668adca439f1d5fde678
#
_entry.id   27a7428a66d1668adca439f1d5fde678
#
_cell.length_a   1.000
_cell.length_b   1.000
_cell.length_c   1.000
_cell.angle_alpha   90.00
_cell.angle_beta   90.00
_cell.angle_gamma   90.00
#
_symmetry.space_group_name_H-M   'P 1'
#
loop_
_entity.id
_entity.type
_entity.pdbx_description
1 polymer ?
#
loop_
_entity_poly.entity_id
_entity_poly.type
_entity_poly.pdbx_seq_one_letter_code
_entity_poly.pdbx_strand_id
1 'polypeptide(L)'
;KCATITPNAQRVEEYHLHQMWKSPNGTIRAVLDGTVFRAPIMIDSIKPVVKNWTKPITIARHAYGDVYKCTEFRIPGPGRAELIYTGDDGSRQAATVYNFECAGVLQGQYNKDTSIYSFARSCFNYALESKQDLWFGAKDTISKKYDHTFKDIFQEVYDAEYREKFEAAGITYFYSLIDDIVARVIRSEGGFVWACKNYDGDVMSDMV
;
A
#
# COMPACT_ATOMS: atom_id res chain seq x y z
N LYS A 1 19.38 -6.70 18.62
CA LYS A 1 18.23 -5.89 18.16
C LYS A 1 18.71 -5.04 16.99
N CYS A 2 18.15 -5.24 15.83
CA CYS A 2 18.44 -4.42 14.68
C CYS A 2 17.80 -3.05 14.89
N ALA A 3 18.56 -1.97 14.77
CA ALA A 3 17.99 -0.63 14.79
C ALA A 3 17.18 -0.43 13.51
N THR A 4 15.89 -0.24 13.64
CA THR A 4 14.97 -0.04 12.52
C THR A 4 14.70 1.44 12.24
N ILE A 5 15.44 2.32 12.91
CA ILE A 5 15.27 3.77 12.87
C ILE A 5 16.27 4.34 11.85
N THR A 6 15.77 5.11 10.91
CA THR A 6 16.61 5.91 10.03
C THR A 6 17.38 6.94 10.87
N PRO A 7 18.72 7.03 10.78
CA PRO A 7 19.49 8.04 11.48
C PRO A 7 19.02 9.43 11.02
N ASN A 8 18.75 10.32 11.97
CA ASN A 8 18.52 11.72 11.67
C ASN A 8 19.86 12.45 11.42
N ALA A 9 19.81 13.69 10.95
CA ALA A 9 21.00 14.48 10.65
C ALA A 9 21.97 14.58 11.85
N GLN A 10 21.43 14.73 13.06
CA GLN A 10 22.23 14.79 14.30
C GLN A 10 23.02 13.49 14.53
N ARG A 11 22.41 12.32 14.29
CA ARG A 11 23.09 11.02 14.45
C ARG A 11 24.11 10.75 13.36
N VAL A 12 23.87 11.25 12.15
CA VAL A 12 24.85 11.17 11.06
C VAL A 12 26.12 11.92 11.46
N GLU A 13 26.00 13.10 12.07
CA GLU A 13 27.11 13.89 12.56
C GLU A 13 27.77 13.24 13.79
N GLU A 14 27.00 12.86 14.81
CA GLU A 14 27.46 12.23 16.05
C GLU A 14 28.30 10.95 15.81
N TYR A 15 27.86 10.13 14.86
CA TYR A 15 28.52 8.85 14.55
C TYR A 15 29.45 8.92 13.32
N HIS A 16 29.70 10.12 12.80
CA HIS A 16 30.56 10.34 11.62
C HIS A 16 30.19 9.48 10.41
N LEU A 17 28.88 9.35 10.15
CA LEU A 17 28.40 8.56 9.02
C LEU A 17 28.62 9.33 7.71
N HIS A 18 28.99 8.64 6.65
CA HIS A 18 29.21 9.26 5.34
C HIS A 18 27.95 9.83 4.70
N GLN A 19 26.79 9.25 5.04
CA GLN A 19 25.50 9.70 4.50
C GLN A 19 24.34 9.22 5.37
N MET A 20 23.18 9.86 5.19
CA MET A 20 21.94 9.39 5.77
C MET A 20 21.42 8.18 4.95
N TRP A 21 21.33 7.01 5.60
CA TRP A 21 20.83 5.79 4.99
C TRP A 21 19.30 5.81 4.87
N LYS A 22 18.78 5.13 3.85
CA LYS A 22 17.34 4.88 3.75
C LYS A 22 16.87 4.02 4.93
N SER A 23 15.58 4.12 5.28
CA SER A 23 14.99 3.31 6.35
C SER A 23 15.28 1.81 6.15
N PRO A 24 15.87 1.13 7.15
CA PRO A 24 16.11 -0.32 7.09
C PRO A 24 14.81 -1.10 6.86
N ASN A 25 13.71 -0.70 7.53
CA ASN A 25 12.39 -1.31 7.34
C ASN A 25 11.90 -1.20 5.90
N GLY A 26 12.00 -0.01 5.32
CA GLY A 26 11.63 0.22 3.93
C GLY A 26 12.50 -0.58 2.96
N THR A 27 13.80 -0.68 3.24
CA THR A 27 14.74 -1.45 2.44
C THR A 27 14.44 -2.95 2.49
N ILE A 28 14.24 -3.53 3.68
CA ILE A 28 13.93 -4.95 3.86
C ILE A 28 12.61 -5.29 3.15
N ARG A 29 11.56 -4.50 3.37
CA ARG A 29 10.27 -4.72 2.70
C ARG A 29 10.40 -4.68 1.18
N ALA A 30 11.14 -3.72 0.66
CA ALA A 30 11.34 -3.58 -0.78
C ALA A 30 12.17 -4.70 -1.41
N VAL A 31 13.10 -5.30 -0.65
CA VAL A 31 13.91 -6.45 -1.11
C VAL A 31 13.11 -7.73 -1.07
N LEU A 32 12.37 -7.96 0.02
CA LEU A 32 11.56 -9.17 0.17
C LEU A 32 10.35 -9.16 -0.75
N ASP A 33 9.81 -7.98 -1.06
CA ASP A 33 8.53 -7.82 -1.77
C ASP A 33 7.43 -8.72 -1.15
N GLY A 34 6.27 -8.27 -0.87
CA GLY A 34 5.25 -9.13 -0.27
C GLY A 34 4.22 -8.35 0.54
N THR A 35 3.67 -9.00 1.55
CA THR A 35 2.59 -8.46 2.37
C THR A 35 2.97 -8.44 3.83
N VAL A 36 2.75 -7.31 4.49
CA VAL A 36 2.88 -7.20 5.95
C VAL A 36 1.49 -7.28 6.57
N PHE A 37 1.23 -8.35 7.31
CA PHE A 37 -0.01 -8.48 8.09
C PHE A 37 0.19 -7.89 9.47
N ARG A 38 -0.65 -6.93 9.83
CA ARG A 38 -0.70 -6.29 11.13
C ARG A 38 -2.01 -6.65 11.80
N ALA A 39 -1.99 -7.71 12.60
CA ALA A 39 -3.12 -8.13 13.41
C ALA A 39 -3.07 -7.41 14.77
N PRO A 40 -4.21 -6.99 15.33
CA PRO A 40 -4.25 -6.31 16.60
C PRO A 40 -3.89 -7.25 17.75
N ILE A 41 -3.22 -6.72 18.77
CA ILE A 41 -3.02 -7.37 20.06
C ILE A 41 -4.02 -6.77 21.03
N MET A 42 -5.04 -7.55 21.41
CA MET A 42 -6.10 -7.09 22.31
C MET A 42 -5.68 -7.28 23.77
N ILE A 43 -5.94 -6.26 24.58
CA ILE A 43 -5.76 -6.28 26.04
C ILE A 43 -7.12 -5.92 26.65
N ASP A 44 -7.68 -6.79 27.47
CA ASP A 44 -9.05 -6.67 27.99
C ASP A 44 -9.33 -5.36 28.74
N SER A 45 -8.33 -4.81 29.41
CA SER A 45 -8.44 -3.54 30.14
C SER A 45 -8.34 -2.30 29.26
N ILE A 46 -7.91 -2.44 28.00
CA ILE A 46 -7.78 -1.33 27.04
C ILE A 46 -8.82 -1.50 25.96
N LYS A 47 -9.82 -0.63 25.96
CA LYS A 47 -10.87 -0.66 24.95
C LYS A 47 -10.45 0.07 23.68
N PRO A 48 -10.84 -0.41 22.49
CA PRO A 48 -10.57 0.31 21.24
C PRO A 48 -11.26 1.69 21.24
N VAL A 49 -10.67 2.64 20.51
CA VAL A 49 -11.21 4.00 20.35
C VAL A 49 -12.62 3.95 19.75
N VAL A 50 -12.82 3.09 18.75
CA VAL A 50 -14.14 2.84 18.16
C VAL A 50 -14.81 1.71 18.94
N LYS A 51 -15.81 2.04 19.72
CA LYS A 51 -16.50 1.11 20.63
C LYS A 51 -17.18 -0.08 19.92
N ASN A 52 -17.52 0.09 18.64
CA ASN A 52 -18.16 -0.95 17.84
C ASN A 52 -17.19 -2.06 17.41
N TRP A 53 -15.88 -1.84 17.46
CA TRP A 53 -14.91 -2.86 17.08
C TRP A 53 -14.84 -3.95 18.16
N THR A 54 -15.59 -5.01 17.93
CA THR A 54 -15.67 -6.18 18.83
C THR A 54 -14.93 -7.39 18.26
N LYS A 55 -14.52 -7.33 17.00
CA LYS A 55 -13.80 -8.38 16.28
C LYS A 55 -12.50 -7.79 15.70
N PRO A 56 -11.43 -8.59 15.55
CA PRO A 56 -10.15 -8.09 15.07
C PRO A 56 -10.26 -7.58 13.62
N ILE A 57 -9.56 -6.47 13.35
CA ILE A 57 -9.32 -5.94 12.00
C ILE A 57 -7.85 -6.15 11.70
N THR A 58 -7.53 -6.98 10.71
CA THR A 58 -6.14 -7.21 10.30
C THR A 58 -5.83 -6.37 9.07
N ILE A 59 -4.82 -5.50 9.15
CA ILE A 59 -4.33 -4.77 7.97
C ILE A 59 -3.35 -5.65 7.22
N ALA A 60 -3.64 -5.91 5.94
CA ALA A 60 -2.72 -6.50 4.99
C ALA A 60 -2.11 -5.38 4.14
N ARG A 61 -0.88 -4.98 4.46
CA ARG A 61 -0.17 -3.90 3.79
C ARG A 61 0.70 -4.44 2.67
N HIS A 62 0.53 -3.95 1.45
CA HIS A 62 1.46 -4.20 0.36
C HIS A 62 2.83 -3.62 0.72
N ALA A 63 3.89 -4.43 0.64
CA ALA A 63 5.22 -4.02 1.12
C ALA A 63 6.08 -3.34 0.04
N TYR A 64 5.56 -3.11 -1.15
CA TYR A 64 6.30 -2.62 -2.30
C TYR A 64 5.65 -1.38 -2.95
N GLY A 65 6.46 -0.61 -3.68
CA GLY A 65 5.97 0.46 -4.54
C GLY A 65 5.46 1.69 -3.81
N ASP A 66 4.59 2.43 -4.48
CA ASP A 66 3.98 3.67 -4.04
C ASP A 66 5.02 4.75 -3.64
N VAL A 67 4.65 5.62 -2.72
CA VAL A 67 5.52 6.70 -2.22
C VAL A 67 6.85 6.18 -1.62
N TYR A 68 6.90 4.95 -1.14
CA TYR A 68 8.11 4.34 -0.56
C TYR A 68 9.17 3.96 -1.59
N LYS A 69 8.82 3.94 -2.86
CA LYS A 69 9.71 3.66 -4.00
C LYS A 69 9.68 4.76 -5.05
N CYS A 70 9.25 5.95 -4.67
CA CYS A 70 9.20 7.09 -5.58
C CYS A 70 10.59 7.64 -5.91
N THR A 71 10.65 8.30 -7.05
CA THR A 71 11.75 9.21 -7.43
C THR A 71 11.21 10.62 -7.38
N GLU A 72 11.93 11.51 -6.71
CA GLU A 72 11.49 12.88 -6.55
C GLU A 72 12.64 13.88 -6.65
N PHE A 73 12.34 15.08 -7.06
CA PHE A 73 13.30 16.18 -7.07
C PHE A 73 12.61 17.55 -7.02
N ARG A 74 13.38 18.54 -6.59
CA ARG A 74 12.94 19.91 -6.55
C ARG A 74 13.09 20.57 -7.92
N ILE A 75 12.01 21.20 -8.42
CA ILE A 75 12.03 22.01 -9.64
C ILE A 75 12.50 23.43 -9.26
N PRO A 76 13.60 23.93 -9.86
CA PRO A 76 14.19 25.19 -9.44
C PRO A 76 13.45 26.43 -9.96
N GLY A 77 12.70 26.32 -11.05
CA GLY A 77 12.03 27.44 -11.69
C GLY A 77 11.15 27.01 -12.88
N PRO A 78 10.81 27.93 -13.79
CA PRO A 78 9.97 27.62 -14.95
C PRO A 78 10.55 26.52 -15.83
N GLY A 79 9.66 25.67 -16.37
CA GLY A 79 10.06 24.57 -17.23
C GLY A 79 8.98 23.52 -17.39
N ARG A 80 9.22 22.53 -18.26
CA ARG A 80 8.27 21.44 -18.55
C ARG A 80 8.76 20.15 -17.89
N ALA A 81 7.87 19.49 -17.15
CA ALA A 81 8.08 18.15 -16.60
C ALA A 81 7.34 17.11 -17.43
N GLU A 82 8.01 16.00 -17.73
CA GLU A 82 7.48 14.90 -18.52
C GLU A 82 7.69 13.56 -17.82
N LEU A 83 6.72 12.65 -18.01
CA LEU A 83 6.84 11.24 -17.69
C LEU A 83 7.14 10.50 -18.98
N ILE A 84 8.25 9.77 -19.02
CA ILE A 84 8.72 9.05 -20.21
C ILE A 84 8.97 7.60 -19.84
N TYR A 85 8.44 6.69 -20.65
CA TYR A 85 8.80 5.28 -20.68
C TYR A 85 9.47 4.96 -22.01
N THR A 86 10.60 4.27 -21.96
CA THR A 86 11.31 3.74 -23.13
C THR A 86 11.44 2.24 -22.97
N GLY A 87 10.84 1.48 -23.86
CA GLY A 87 10.93 0.02 -23.90
C GLY A 87 12.27 -0.45 -24.49
N ASP A 88 12.68 -1.65 -24.13
CA ASP A 88 13.89 -2.29 -24.68
C ASP A 88 13.76 -2.57 -26.18
N ASP A 89 12.52 -2.66 -26.69
CA ASP A 89 12.17 -2.77 -28.11
C ASP A 89 12.25 -1.41 -28.87
N GLY A 90 12.63 -0.34 -28.19
CA GLY A 90 12.67 1.02 -28.71
C GLY A 90 11.31 1.75 -28.70
N SER A 91 10.24 1.14 -28.21
CA SER A 91 8.96 1.79 -28.04
C SER A 91 9.07 2.94 -27.04
N ARG A 92 8.29 4.01 -27.24
CA ARG A 92 8.33 5.18 -26.36
C ARG A 92 6.92 5.68 -26.07
N GLN A 93 6.66 5.91 -24.80
CA GLN A 93 5.48 6.64 -24.34
C GLN A 93 5.94 7.89 -23.59
N ALA A 94 5.31 9.02 -23.83
CA ALA A 94 5.63 10.27 -23.15
C ALA A 94 4.35 11.05 -22.85
N ALA A 95 4.29 11.65 -21.66
CA ALA A 95 3.20 12.53 -21.27
C ALA A 95 3.74 13.73 -20.52
N THR A 96 3.26 14.93 -20.85
CA THR A 96 3.55 16.12 -20.06
C THR A 96 2.82 15.99 -18.71
N VAL A 97 3.58 16.07 -17.61
CA VAL A 97 3.03 16.08 -16.26
C VAL A 97 2.52 17.48 -15.94
N TYR A 98 3.38 18.50 -16.13
CA TYR A 98 3.05 19.90 -15.86
C TYR A 98 4.03 20.86 -16.50
N ASN A 99 3.55 22.05 -16.85
CA ASN A 99 4.38 23.18 -17.26
C ASN A 99 4.51 24.15 -16.09
N PHE A 100 5.67 24.13 -15.44
CA PHE A 100 5.92 24.97 -14.28
C PHE A 100 6.18 26.42 -14.70
N GLU A 101 5.53 27.34 -14.03
CA GLU A 101 5.76 28.81 -14.16
C GLU A 101 6.66 29.34 -13.05
N CYS A 102 6.87 28.55 -11.99
CA CYS A 102 7.71 28.85 -10.85
C CYS A 102 8.36 27.58 -10.29
N ALA A 103 9.13 27.70 -9.21
CA ALA A 103 9.68 26.56 -8.49
C ALA A 103 8.58 25.62 -7.96
N GLY A 104 8.89 24.33 -7.95
CA GLY A 104 7.93 23.29 -7.54
C GLY A 104 8.60 22.03 -7.06
N VAL A 105 7.84 20.95 -7.01
CA VAL A 105 8.31 19.60 -6.69
C VAL A 105 7.69 18.61 -7.67
N LEU A 106 8.45 17.59 -8.04
CA LEU A 106 7.98 16.49 -8.88
C LEU A 106 8.25 15.16 -8.19
N GLN A 107 7.27 14.25 -8.29
CA GLN A 107 7.39 12.88 -7.78
C GLN A 107 6.82 11.89 -8.81
N GLY A 108 7.58 10.82 -9.08
CA GLY A 108 7.15 9.69 -9.87
C GLY A 108 7.05 8.43 -9.02
N GLN A 109 5.96 7.70 -9.15
CA GLN A 109 5.72 6.43 -8.47
C GLN A 109 5.57 5.29 -9.48
N TYR A 110 5.85 4.06 -9.06
CA TYR A 110 5.64 2.88 -9.87
C TYR A 110 5.27 1.66 -9.02
N ASN A 111 4.74 0.65 -9.68
CA ASN A 111 4.55 -0.68 -9.12
C ASN A 111 4.80 -1.74 -10.21
N LYS A 112 4.78 -3.01 -9.84
CA LYS A 112 4.93 -4.15 -10.76
C LYS A 112 3.70 -5.04 -10.66
N ASP A 113 3.16 -5.47 -11.78
CA ASP A 113 2.03 -6.40 -11.81
C ASP A 113 2.32 -7.68 -11.03
N THR A 114 3.53 -8.25 -11.19
CA THR A 114 3.97 -9.44 -10.44
C THR A 114 3.91 -9.25 -8.93
N SER A 115 4.26 -8.06 -8.43
CA SER A 115 4.16 -7.72 -7.01
C SER A 115 2.71 -7.59 -6.57
N ILE A 116 1.86 -6.97 -7.39
CA ILE A 116 0.42 -6.82 -7.10
C ILE A 116 -0.29 -8.18 -7.09
N TYR A 117 0.01 -9.08 -8.04
CA TYR A 117 -0.51 -10.46 -8.05
C TYR A 117 -0.09 -11.24 -6.79
N SER A 118 1.18 -11.14 -6.38
CA SER A 118 1.69 -11.77 -5.16
C SER A 118 0.97 -11.22 -3.91
N PHE A 119 0.78 -9.91 -3.85
CA PHE A 119 0.04 -9.25 -2.77
C PHE A 119 -1.42 -9.72 -2.71
N ALA A 120 -2.11 -9.76 -3.83
CA ALA A 120 -3.50 -10.22 -3.91
C ALA A 120 -3.64 -11.66 -3.38
N ARG A 121 -2.81 -12.60 -3.90
CA ARG A 121 -2.82 -13.99 -3.44
C ARG A 121 -2.52 -14.13 -1.95
N SER A 122 -1.56 -13.36 -1.43
CA SER A 122 -1.26 -13.35 0.01
C SER A 122 -2.47 -12.92 0.84
N CYS A 123 -3.19 -11.88 0.41
CA CYS A 123 -4.40 -11.41 1.09
C CYS A 123 -5.53 -12.44 1.06
N PHE A 124 -5.79 -13.04 -0.11
CA PHE A 124 -6.83 -14.07 -0.25
C PHE A 124 -6.52 -15.32 0.58
N ASN A 125 -5.26 -15.78 0.58
CA ASN A 125 -4.85 -16.93 1.39
C ASN A 125 -5.01 -16.65 2.88
N TYR A 126 -4.57 -15.48 3.36
CA TYR A 126 -4.71 -15.10 4.76
C TYR A 126 -6.19 -15.00 5.18
N ALA A 127 -7.05 -14.43 4.33
CA ALA A 127 -8.49 -14.36 4.59
C ALA A 127 -9.13 -15.75 4.72
N LEU A 128 -8.77 -16.71 3.85
CA LEU A 128 -9.22 -18.10 3.94
C LEU A 128 -8.74 -18.79 5.24
N GLU A 129 -7.44 -18.65 5.58
CA GLU A 129 -6.86 -19.24 6.78
C GLU A 129 -7.50 -18.70 8.06
N SER A 130 -7.73 -17.38 8.10
CA SER A 130 -8.35 -16.71 9.24
C SER A 130 -9.89 -16.79 9.25
N LYS A 131 -10.51 -17.29 8.17
CA LYS A 131 -11.97 -17.33 7.95
C LYS A 131 -12.62 -15.96 8.11
N GLN A 132 -12.01 -14.95 7.54
CA GLN A 132 -12.46 -13.56 7.59
C GLN A 132 -12.75 -13.05 6.18
N ASP A 133 -13.69 -12.13 6.05
CA ASP A 133 -13.91 -11.38 4.82
C ASP A 133 -12.65 -10.64 4.42
N LEU A 134 -12.46 -10.41 3.12
CA LEU A 134 -11.40 -9.59 2.59
C LEU A 134 -11.96 -8.30 2.00
N TRP A 135 -11.56 -7.17 2.56
CA TRP A 135 -11.89 -5.85 2.05
C TRP A 135 -10.66 -5.25 1.37
N PHE A 136 -10.83 -4.74 0.17
CA PHE A 136 -9.76 -4.04 -0.54
C PHE A 136 -10.21 -2.65 -0.99
N GLY A 137 -9.37 -1.65 -0.80
CA GLY A 137 -9.63 -0.27 -1.19
C GLY A 137 -8.51 0.39 -1.97
N ALA A 138 -8.91 1.12 -3.02
CA ALA A 138 -8.04 1.97 -3.81
C ALA A 138 -8.85 3.19 -4.31
N LYS A 139 -8.20 4.15 -5.00
CA LYS A 139 -8.90 5.33 -5.53
C LYS A 139 -8.93 5.29 -7.08
N ASP A 140 -9.43 4.21 -7.65
CA ASP A 140 -9.45 3.94 -9.09
C ASP A 140 -10.27 4.96 -9.90
N THR A 141 -11.20 5.66 -9.28
CA THR A 141 -11.97 6.74 -9.93
C THR A 141 -11.13 7.98 -10.23
N ILE A 142 -10.03 8.19 -9.51
CA ILE A 142 -9.07 9.28 -9.70
C ILE A 142 -7.80 8.75 -10.35
N SER A 143 -7.16 7.75 -9.77
CA SER A 143 -5.97 7.09 -10.29
C SER A 143 -6.37 5.97 -11.28
N LYS A 144 -6.81 6.39 -12.48
CA LYS A 144 -7.47 5.53 -13.48
C LYS A 144 -6.55 4.49 -14.14
N LYS A 145 -5.26 4.54 -13.90
CA LYS A 145 -4.29 3.53 -14.35
C LYS A 145 -3.67 2.82 -13.15
N TYR A 146 -3.02 3.56 -12.29
CA TYR A 146 -2.27 2.99 -11.17
C TYR A 146 -3.18 2.20 -10.21
N ASP A 147 -4.17 2.85 -9.61
CA ASP A 147 -5.09 2.20 -8.66
C ASP A 147 -6.06 1.23 -9.36
N HIS A 148 -6.44 1.55 -10.60
CA HIS A 148 -7.30 0.68 -11.39
C HIS A 148 -6.63 -0.67 -11.70
N THR A 149 -5.32 -0.68 -11.96
CA THR A 149 -4.55 -1.91 -12.14
C THR A 149 -4.59 -2.80 -10.88
N PHE A 150 -4.48 -2.22 -9.69
CA PHE A 150 -4.64 -2.99 -8.44
C PHE A 150 -6.02 -3.63 -8.33
N LYS A 151 -7.07 -2.86 -8.60
CA LYS A 151 -8.45 -3.35 -8.58
C LYS A 151 -8.66 -4.50 -9.56
N ASP A 152 -8.20 -4.33 -10.80
CA ASP A 152 -8.38 -5.32 -11.86
C ASP A 152 -7.65 -6.63 -11.52
N ILE A 153 -6.40 -6.54 -11.06
CA ILE A 153 -5.61 -7.71 -10.66
C ILE A 153 -6.26 -8.43 -9.47
N PHE A 154 -6.72 -7.71 -8.45
CA PHE A 154 -7.43 -8.34 -7.33
C PHE A 154 -8.70 -9.05 -7.80
N GLN A 155 -9.47 -8.43 -8.70
CA GLN A 155 -10.68 -9.04 -9.25
C GLN A 155 -10.37 -10.28 -10.10
N GLU A 156 -9.36 -10.19 -10.97
CA GLU A 156 -8.91 -11.31 -11.79
C GLU A 156 -8.47 -12.51 -10.94
N VAL A 157 -7.62 -12.27 -9.93
CA VAL A 157 -7.15 -13.32 -9.02
C VAL A 157 -8.31 -13.93 -8.24
N TYR A 158 -9.24 -13.10 -7.75
CA TYR A 158 -10.43 -13.60 -7.06
C TYR A 158 -11.25 -14.52 -7.95
N ASP A 159 -11.57 -14.07 -9.16
CA ASP A 159 -12.44 -14.80 -10.08
C ASP A 159 -11.80 -16.12 -10.56
N ALA A 160 -10.49 -16.10 -10.81
CA ALA A 160 -9.78 -17.25 -11.35
C ALA A 160 -9.39 -18.29 -10.28
N GLU A 161 -9.06 -17.88 -9.06
CA GLU A 161 -8.38 -18.75 -8.09
C GLU A 161 -9.12 -18.90 -6.76
N TYR A 162 -9.99 -17.94 -6.36
CA TYR A 162 -10.48 -17.85 -4.98
C TYR A 162 -12.00 -17.83 -4.84
N ARG A 163 -12.78 -17.49 -5.85
CA ARG A 163 -14.24 -17.34 -5.75
C ARG A 163 -14.91 -18.56 -5.12
N GLU A 164 -14.69 -19.73 -5.68
CA GLU A 164 -15.29 -20.98 -5.19
C GLU A 164 -14.85 -21.29 -3.74
N LYS A 165 -13.60 -21.03 -3.42
CA LYS A 165 -13.05 -21.25 -2.07
C LYS A 165 -13.69 -20.31 -1.03
N PHE A 166 -13.90 -19.05 -1.40
CA PHE A 166 -14.56 -18.05 -0.55
C PHE A 166 -16.03 -18.41 -0.32
N GLU A 167 -16.73 -18.78 -1.38
CA GLU A 167 -18.14 -19.24 -1.29
C GLU A 167 -18.26 -20.48 -0.40
N ALA A 168 -17.37 -21.47 -0.57
CA ALA A 168 -17.35 -22.67 0.28
C ALA A 168 -16.99 -22.38 1.74
N ALA A 169 -16.18 -21.36 2.01
CA ALA A 169 -15.82 -20.93 3.34
C ALA A 169 -16.85 -19.98 3.99
N GLY A 170 -17.84 -19.50 3.23
CA GLY A 170 -18.84 -18.54 3.70
C GLY A 170 -18.27 -17.15 4.00
N ILE A 171 -17.19 -16.76 3.31
CA ILE A 171 -16.56 -15.44 3.44
C ILE A 171 -16.65 -14.68 2.11
N THR A 172 -16.53 -13.36 2.16
CA THR A 172 -16.72 -12.48 1.00
C THR A 172 -15.48 -11.68 0.67
N TYR A 173 -15.30 -11.39 -0.63
CA TYR A 173 -14.39 -10.38 -1.12
C TYR A 173 -15.18 -9.11 -1.45
N PHE A 174 -14.75 -7.98 -0.95
CA PHE A 174 -15.39 -6.68 -1.14
C PHE A 174 -14.37 -5.62 -1.57
N TYR A 175 -14.65 -4.97 -2.69
CA TYR A 175 -13.90 -3.81 -3.15
C TYR A 175 -14.73 -2.54 -3.05
N SER A 176 -14.13 -1.45 -2.59
CA SER A 176 -14.70 -0.10 -2.67
C SER A 176 -13.61 0.96 -2.76
N LEU A 177 -14.03 2.22 -2.93
CA LEU A 177 -13.09 3.34 -2.85
C LEU A 177 -12.50 3.46 -1.45
N ILE A 178 -11.23 3.81 -1.34
CA ILE A 178 -10.52 3.85 -0.06
C ILE A 178 -11.21 4.75 0.97
N ASP A 179 -11.73 5.89 0.57
CA ASP A 179 -12.47 6.81 1.45
C ASP A 179 -13.82 6.22 1.93
N ASP A 180 -14.54 5.48 1.08
CA ASP A 180 -15.75 4.76 1.47
C ASP A 180 -15.43 3.61 2.45
N ILE A 181 -14.37 2.84 2.18
CA ILE A 181 -13.95 1.77 3.08
C ILE A 181 -13.57 2.32 4.46
N VAL A 182 -12.82 3.42 4.56
CA VAL A 182 -12.51 4.05 5.85
C VAL A 182 -13.78 4.35 6.63
N ALA A 183 -14.79 4.94 5.99
CA ALA A 183 -16.07 5.21 6.64
C ALA A 183 -16.81 3.94 7.05
N ARG A 184 -16.73 2.86 6.26
CA ARG A 184 -17.34 1.57 6.59
C ARG A 184 -16.63 0.87 7.74
N VAL A 185 -15.29 0.89 7.76
CA VAL A 185 -14.48 0.33 8.85
C VAL A 185 -14.87 0.94 10.19
N ILE A 186 -14.97 2.27 10.26
CA ILE A 186 -15.36 2.97 11.50
C ILE A 186 -16.76 2.55 11.99
N ARG A 187 -17.69 2.24 11.07
CA ARG A 187 -19.06 1.82 11.41
C ARG A 187 -19.20 0.33 11.65
N SER A 188 -18.21 -0.47 11.28
CA SER A 188 -18.24 -1.92 11.36
C SER A 188 -18.03 -2.43 12.78
N GLU A 189 -18.29 -3.73 12.95
CA GLU A 189 -17.89 -4.46 14.17
C GLU A 189 -16.47 -5.03 14.09
N GLY A 190 -15.78 -4.87 12.95
CA GLY A 190 -14.53 -5.56 12.63
C GLY A 190 -14.79 -6.98 12.07
N GLY A 191 -13.77 -7.84 12.14
CA GLY A 191 -13.87 -9.24 11.72
C GLY A 191 -13.49 -9.47 10.26
N PHE A 192 -12.63 -8.66 9.71
CA PHE A 192 -12.16 -8.77 8.32
C PHE A 192 -10.68 -8.46 8.18
N VAL A 193 -10.12 -8.92 7.08
CA VAL A 193 -8.79 -8.51 6.59
C VAL A 193 -8.97 -7.30 5.68
N TRP A 194 -8.25 -6.23 5.96
CA TRP A 194 -8.27 -5.03 5.13
C TRP A 194 -6.98 -4.92 4.32
N ALA A 195 -7.05 -5.25 3.04
CA ALA A 195 -5.96 -5.10 2.11
C ALA A 195 -5.79 -3.63 1.70
N CYS A 196 -4.58 -3.13 1.82
CA CYS A 196 -4.22 -1.74 1.56
C CYS A 196 -2.96 -1.66 0.73
N LYS A 197 -2.88 -0.69 -0.19
CA LYS A 197 -1.61 -0.31 -0.81
C LYS A 197 -0.59 0.12 0.25
N ASN A 198 0.66 0.27 -0.13
CA ASN A 198 1.76 0.45 0.82
C ASN A 198 1.54 1.62 1.79
N TYR A 199 1.26 2.81 1.29
CA TYR A 199 1.04 3.99 2.15
C TYR A 199 -0.30 3.93 2.90
N ASP A 200 -1.36 3.53 2.22
CA ASP A 200 -2.67 3.36 2.85
C ASP A 200 -2.58 2.37 4.03
N GLY A 201 -1.87 1.25 3.86
CA GLY A 201 -1.67 0.25 4.91
C GLY A 201 -0.80 0.74 6.08
N ASP A 202 0.14 1.65 5.82
CA ASP A 202 0.91 2.28 6.89
C ASP A 202 0.01 3.14 7.77
N VAL A 203 -0.77 4.02 7.16
CA VAL A 203 -1.67 4.93 7.88
C VAL A 203 -2.81 4.17 8.57
N MET A 204 -3.46 3.25 7.86
CA MET A 204 -4.64 2.55 8.38
C MET A 204 -4.29 1.58 9.51
N SER A 205 -3.09 1.00 9.54
CA SER A 205 -2.67 0.16 10.65
C SER A 205 -2.40 0.92 11.96
N ASP A 206 -2.19 2.22 11.88
CA ASP A 206 -2.08 3.06 13.08
C ASP A 206 -3.46 3.58 13.54
N MET A 207 -4.47 3.53 12.67
CA MET A 207 -5.83 3.94 12.99
C MET A 207 -6.62 2.85 13.73
N VAL A 208 -6.41 1.56 13.41
CA VAL A 208 -7.21 0.44 13.94
C VAL A 208 -6.56 -0.30 15.13
#